data_d6a54a583ab4c02fb0f8a574a8cde923
#
_entry.id   d6a54a583ab4c02fb0f8a574a8cde923
#
_cell.length_a   1.000
_cell.length_b   1.000
_cell.length_c   1.000
_cell.angle_alpha   90.00
_cell.angle_beta   90.00
_cell.angle_gamma   90.00
#
_symmetry.space_group_name_H-M   'P 1'
#
loop_
_entity.id
_entity.type
_entity.pdbx_description
1 polymer ?
#
loop_
_entity_poly.entity_id
_entity_poly.type
_entity_poly.pdbx_seq_one_letter_code
_entity_poly.pdbx_strand_id
1 'polypeptide(L)'
;MKKVLLSFALLFLSIEVEAETITADYKVEFGILGEIGIANAVLTKDENSYVIDVELKATGMAKTLSGGRTEHHISKGHIENGVMVSDLYQVIKSHGSKMTNKVYRINHVTKSVTKEYKRWKNGKVTADRNTTLDFYAADDLLTLYFNLNNKIADKTKSESYTFKAVGAEKQGGEAELYIPKSDELEEYKEMVGEGADSWYARAIIHQDIFSSDKGELMLRIGNDGITEKAVLKDLIFFGDIRAKRM
;
A
#
# COMPACT_ATOMS: atom_id res chain seq x y z
N MET A 1 -70.49 11.77 14.76
CA MET A 1 -69.45 11.27 13.84
C MET A 1 -68.12 11.73 14.35
N LYS A 2 -67.31 10.87 15.02
CA LYS A 2 -65.98 11.20 15.54
C LYS A 2 -64.98 10.83 14.46
N LYS A 3 -64.22 11.80 13.94
CA LYS A 3 -63.10 11.57 13.03
C LYS A 3 -61.87 11.16 13.86
N VAL A 4 -61.42 9.93 13.69
CA VAL A 4 -60.16 9.46 14.24
C VAL A 4 -59.06 9.85 13.25
N LEU A 5 -58.19 10.78 13.63
CA LEU A 5 -56.93 11.06 12.89
C LEU A 5 -55.89 10.03 13.30
N LEU A 6 -55.54 9.17 12.37
CA LEU A 6 -54.44 8.19 12.52
C LEU A 6 -53.13 8.91 12.12
N SER A 7 -52.35 9.38 13.12
CA SER A 7 -50.99 9.89 12.88
C SER A 7 -50.04 8.71 12.65
N PHE A 8 -49.56 8.59 11.41
CA PHE A 8 -48.51 7.66 11.04
C PHE A 8 -47.17 8.33 11.36
N ALA A 9 -46.58 8.02 12.50
CA ALA A 9 -45.22 8.43 12.83
C ALA A 9 -44.25 7.54 12.05
N LEU A 10 -43.64 8.05 10.97
CA LEU A 10 -42.51 7.40 10.32
C LEU A 10 -41.29 7.53 11.25
N LEU A 11 -40.94 6.47 11.93
CA LEU A 11 -39.62 6.34 12.56
C LEU A 11 -38.56 6.18 11.45
N PHE A 12 -37.82 7.23 11.16
CA PHE A 12 -36.56 7.13 10.44
C PHE A 12 -35.53 6.51 11.39
N LEU A 13 -35.31 5.19 11.28
CA LEU A 13 -34.13 4.56 11.81
C LEU A 13 -32.96 5.00 10.94
N SER A 14 -32.19 5.98 11.39
CA SER A 14 -30.87 6.24 10.85
C SER A 14 -29.99 5.05 11.23
N ILE A 15 -29.69 4.21 10.25
CA ILE A 15 -28.64 3.20 10.41
C ILE A 15 -27.33 4.00 10.35
N GLU A 16 -26.69 4.23 11.50
CA GLU A 16 -25.32 4.70 11.53
C GLU A 16 -24.45 3.55 11.04
N VAL A 17 -23.92 3.68 9.82
CA VAL A 17 -22.92 2.74 9.29
C VAL A 17 -21.60 3.08 9.96
N GLU A 18 -21.15 2.22 10.84
CA GLU A 18 -19.87 2.36 11.53
C GLU A 18 -18.73 2.10 10.54
N ALA A 19 -17.78 3.03 10.45
CA ALA A 19 -16.61 2.87 9.59
C ALA A 19 -15.71 1.76 10.13
N GLU A 20 -15.35 0.78 9.29
CA GLU A 20 -14.38 -0.25 9.62
C GLU A 20 -12.97 0.34 9.61
N THR A 21 -12.20 0.10 10.68
CA THR A 21 -10.80 0.53 10.77
C THR A 21 -9.89 -0.67 10.98
N ILE A 22 -8.89 -0.81 10.11
CA ILE A 22 -7.84 -1.82 10.23
C ILE A 22 -6.52 -1.09 10.46
N THR A 23 -5.78 -1.49 11.50
CA THR A 23 -4.46 -0.92 11.81
C THR A 23 -3.40 -2.03 11.80
N ALA A 24 -2.25 -1.73 11.23
CA ALA A 24 -1.09 -2.62 11.22
C ALA A 24 0.19 -1.84 11.46
N ASP A 25 0.90 -2.22 12.53
CA ASP A 25 2.20 -1.69 12.89
C ASP A 25 3.30 -2.67 12.48
N TYR A 26 4.39 -2.15 11.94
CA TYR A 26 5.51 -2.95 11.47
C TYR A 26 6.83 -2.46 12.06
N LYS A 27 7.64 -3.42 12.45
CA LYS A 27 9.07 -3.25 12.68
C LYS A 27 9.83 -3.60 11.40
N VAL A 28 10.76 -2.73 10.99
CA VAL A 28 11.59 -2.94 9.80
C VAL A 28 13.04 -3.14 10.23
N GLU A 29 13.63 -4.26 9.79
CA GLU A 29 15.01 -4.65 10.11
C GLU A 29 15.82 -4.80 8.82
N PHE A 30 17.12 -4.59 8.88
CA PHE A 30 18.03 -4.72 7.74
C PHE A 30 19.31 -5.46 8.13
N GLY A 31 19.44 -6.70 7.70
CA GLY A 31 20.61 -7.52 7.88
C GLY A 31 21.23 -7.39 9.28
N ILE A 32 22.54 -7.13 9.33
CA ILE A 32 23.29 -6.95 10.57
C ILE A 32 23.04 -5.61 11.28
N LEU A 33 22.40 -4.63 10.63
CA LEU A 33 22.11 -3.32 11.22
C LEU A 33 20.96 -3.37 12.22
N GLY A 34 20.20 -4.48 12.25
CA GLY A 34 19.04 -4.63 13.10
C GLY A 34 17.89 -3.70 12.69
N GLU A 35 17.19 -3.10 13.65
CA GLU A 35 16.07 -2.21 13.37
C GLU A 35 16.51 -0.93 12.67
N ILE A 36 15.89 -0.67 11.53
CA ILE A 36 16.13 0.52 10.70
C ILE A 36 14.90 1.43 10.59
N GLY A 37 13.73 0.97 10.98
CA GLY A 37 12.51 1.75 10.86
C GLY A 37 11.28 1.08 11.45
N ILE A 38 10.24 1.87 11.52
CA ILE A 38 8.88 1.44 11.84
C ILE A 38 7.94 1.93 10.74
N ALA A 39 6.85 1.19 10.51
CA ALA A 39 5.77 1.63 9.65
C ALA A 39 4.43 1.43 10.38
N ASN A 40 3.53 2.37 10.21
CA ASN A 40 2.14 2.29 10.66
C ASN A 40 1.24 2.41 9.44
N ALA A 41 0.30 1.49 9.28
CA ALA A 41 -0.68 1.49 8.22
C ALA A 41 -2.10 1.48 8.82
N VAL A 42 -2.93 2.41 8.40
CA VAL A 42 -4.33 2.51 8.82
C VAL A 42 -5.21 2.54 7.58
N LEU A 43 -6.13 1.59 7.48
CA LEU A 43 -7.24 1.62 6.52
C LEU A 43 -8.51 1.96 7.29
N THR A 44 -9.20 3.01 6.88
CA THR A 44 -10.56 3.33 7.33
C THR A 44 -11.48 3.30 6.12
N LYS A 45 -12.56 2.53 6.18
CA LYS A 45 -13.54 2.43 5.09
C LYS A 45 -14.96 2.37 5.62
N ASP A 46 -15.89 2.93 4.87
CA ASP A 46 -17.33 2.78 5.01
C ASP A 46 -17.93 2.15 3.74
N GLU A 47 -19.25 2.22 3.56
CA GLU A 47 -19.92 1.65 2.38
C GLU A 47 -19.55 2.35 1.08
N ASN A 48 -19.14 3.62 1.11
CA ASN A 48 -18.99 4.47 -0.06
C ASN A 48 -17.56 4.92 -0.31
N SER A 49 -16.73 4.99 0.73
CA SER A 49 -15.40 5.60 0.66
C SER A 49 -14.36 4.88 1.52
N TYR A 50 -13.09 5.17 1.24
CA TYR A 50 -11.99 4.70 2.07
C TYR A 50 -10.85 5.72 2.13
N VAL A 51 -10.05 5.59 3.17
CA VAL A 51 -8.74 6.25 3.32
C VAL A 51 -7.74 5.20 3.79
N ILE A 52 -6.63 5.09 3.08
CA ILE A 52 -5.45 4.35 3.54
C ILE A 52 -4.36 5.37 3.85
N ASP A 53 -3.81 5.28 5.05
CA ASP A 53 -2.75 6.15 5.54
C ASP A 53 -1.58 5.28 6.02
N VAL A 54 -0.39 5.47 5.43
CA VAL A 54 0.81 4.70 5.76
C VAL A 54 1.97 5.63 6.06
N GLU A 55 2.44 5.62 7.28
CA GLU A 55 3.63 6.34 7.71
C GLU A 55 4.81 5.38 7.90
N LEU A 56 5.98 5.75 7.36
CA LEU A 56 7.25 5.06 7.57
C LEU A 56 8.25 6.04 8.17
N LYS A 57 8.95 5.63 9.22
CA LYS A 57 9.94 6.45 9.93
C LYS A 57 11.22 5.65 10.13
N ALA A 58 12.35 6.20 9.71
CA ALA A 58 13.66 5.63 10.05
C ALA A 58 13.93 5.75 11.54
N THR A 59 14.45 4.67 12.16
CA THR A 59 14.81 4.60 13.57
C THR A 59 16.31 4.30 13.75
N GLY A 60 16.79 4.33 14.97
CA GLY A 60 18.14 3.91 15.34
C GLY A 60 19.24 4.61 14.51
N MET A 61 20.24 3.84 14.09
CA MET A 61 21.34 4.31 13.25
C MET A 61 20.87 4.77 11.87
N ALA A 62 19.86 4.11 11.30
CA ALA A 62 19.29 4.49 10.01
C ALA A 62 18.69 5.89 10.03
N LYS A 63 18.09 6.34 11.15
CA LYS A 63 17.61 7.70 11.33
C LYS A 63 18.74 8.73 11.19
N THR A 64 19.87 8.47 11.81
CA THR A 64 21.04 9.37 11.76
C THR A 64 21.64 9.40 10.35
N LEU A 65 21.91 8.24 9.76
CA LEU A 65 22.54 8.11 8.44
C LEU A 65 21.65 8.65 7.30
N SER A 66 20.33 8.53 7.42
CA SER A 66 19.37 9.03 6.43
C SER A 66 18.95 10.48 6.65
N GLY A 67 19.46 11.15 7.70
CA GLY A 67 19.00 12.49 8.07
C GLY A 67 17.54 12.53 8.52
N GLY A 68 17.06 11.47 9.20
CA GLY A 68 15.70 11.39 9.72
C GLY A 68 14.66 11.13 8.63
N ARG A 69 14.91 10.17 7.73
CA ARG A 69 13.99 9.84 6.63
C ARG A 69 12.61 9.47 7.15
N THR A 70 11.61 10.10 6.57
CA THR A 70 10.19 9.75 6.73
C THR A 70 9.53 9.65 5.36
N GLU A 71 8.56 8.76 5.26
CA GLU A 71 7.67 8.65 4.11
C GLU A 71 6.24 8.60 4.60
N HIS A 72 5.35 9.31 3.92
CA HIS A 72 3.93 9.30 4.19
C HIS A 72 3.19 9.05 2.88
N HIS A 73 2.43 7.98 2.83
CA HIS A 73 1.66 7.56 1.68
C HIS A 73 0.18 7.59 2.05
N ILE A 74 -0.63 8.27 1.26
CA ILE A 74 -2.07 8.40 1.48
C ILE A 74 -2.78 7.99 0.21
N SER A 75 -3.73 7.07 0.32
CA SER A 75 -4.67 6.73 -0.75
C SER A 75 -6.08 7.06 -0.28
N LYS A 76 -6.87 7.66 -1.17
CA LYS A 76 -8.29 7.96 -0.93
C LYS A 76 -9.08 7.62 -2.16
N GLY A 77 -10.28 7.12 -1.95
CA GLY A 77 -11.17 6.79 -3.05
C GLY A 77 -12.55 6.35 -2.59
N HIS A 78 -13.24 5.70 -3.48
CA HIS A 78 -14.60 5.21 -3.26
C HIS A 78 -14.66 3.68 -3.31
N ILE A 79 -15.80 3.14 -2.91
CA ILE A 79 -16.10 1.71 -2.97
C ILE A 79 -17.03 1.48 -4.17
N GLU A 80 -16.62 0.59 -5.07
CA GLU A 80 -17.44 0.16 -6.19
C GLU A 80 -17.56 -1.37 -6.15
N ASN A 81 -18.81 -1.89 -6.02
CA ASN A 81 -19.09 -3.33 -5.90
C ASN A 81 -18.27 -4.04 -4.80
N GLY A 82 -18.05 -3.37 -3.67
CA GLY A 82 -17.29 -3.91 -2.52
C GLY A 82 -15.76 -3.85 -2.69
N VAL A 83 -15.26 -3.25 -3.76
CA VAL A 83 -13.83 -3.09 -4.05
C VAL A 83 -13.44 -1.62 -3.94
N MET A 84 -12.31 -1.33 -3.34
CA MET A 84 -11.76 0.02 -3.28
C MET A 84 -11.26 0.46 -4.65
N VAL A 85 -11.59 1.68 -5.06
CA VAL A 85 -11.18 2.33 -6.30
C VAL A 85 -10.51 3.66 -5.97
N SER A 86 -9.28 3.87 -6.41
CA SER A 86 -8.48 5.03 -6.01
C SER A 86 -8.82 6.28 -6.81
N ASP A 87 -9.12 7.38 -6.12
CA ASP A 87 -9.32 8.70 -6.73
C ASP A 87 -8.09 9.60 -6.56
N LEU A 88 -7.35 9.40 -5.47
CA LEU A 88 -6.17 10.19 -5.12
C LEU A 88 -5.12 9.34 -4.43
N TYR A 89 -3.88 9.44 -4.91
CA TYR A 89 -2.71 8.89 -4.24
C TYR A 89 -1.67 9.96 -3.99
N GLN A 90 -1.18 10.07 -2.77
CA GLN A 90 -0.16 11.03 -2.38
C GLN A 90 1.03 10.36 -1.74
N VAL A 91 2.23 10.81 -2.09
CA VAL A 91 3.49 10.33 -1.52
C VAL A 91 4.34 11.52 -1.10
N ILE A 92 4.57 11.65 0.20
CA ILE A 92 5.44 12.66 0.80
C ILE A 92 6.68 11.95 1.32
N LYS A 93 7.87 12.36 0.88
CA LYS A 93 9.15 11.83 1.37
C LYS A 93 10.01 12.97 1.88
N SER A 94 10.57 12.80 3.07
CA SER A 94 11.44 13.78 3.70
C SER A 94 12.72 13.11 4.20
N HIS A 95 13.86 13.77 4.01
CA HIS A 95 15.15 13.39 4.60
C HIS A 95 16.09 14.60 4.67
N GLY A 96 16.61 14.86 5.85
CA GLY A 96 17.40 16.06 6.10
C GLY A 96 16.65 17.33 5.68
N SER A 97 17.26 18.14 4.83
CA SER A 97 16.65 19.38 4.32
C SER A 97 15.84 19.21 3.03
N LYS A 98 15.68 18.00 2.54
CA LYS A 98 14.97 17.70 1.30
C LYS A 98 13.59 17.14 1.58
N MET A 99 12.60 17.61 0.82
CA MET A 99 11.24 17.05 0.82
C MET A 99 10.74 16.94 -0.60
N THR A 100 9.99 15.88 -0.88
CA THR A 100 9.24 15.69 -2.13
C THR A 100 7.79 15.39 -1.81
N ASN A 101 6.88 15.92 -2.62
CA ASN A 101 5.47 15.60 -2.60
C ASN A 101 5.03 15.24 -4.02
N LYS A 102 4.41 14.08 -4.18
CA LYS A 102 3.75 13.64 -5.42
C LYS A 102 2.28 13.47 -5.10
N VAL A 103 1.43 14.06 -5.91
CA VAL A 103 -0.03 13.87 -5.82
C VAL A 103 -0.52 13.38 -7.16
N TYR A 104 -1.13 12.21 -7.16
CA TYR A 104 -1.78 11.63 -8.33
C TYR A 104 -3.29 11.76 -8.19
N ARG A 105 -3.95 12.25 -9.24
CA ARG A 105 -5.41 12.32 -9.33
C ARG A 105 -5.85 11.42 -10.49
N ILE A 106 -6.74 10.50 -10.19
CA ILE A 106 -7.22 9.49 -11.12
C ILE A 106 -8.61 9.89 -11.60
N ASN A 107 -8.76 10.05 -12.90
CA ASN A 107 -10.06 10.34 -13.50
C ASN A 107 -10.57 9.08 -14.22
N HIS A 108 -11.59 8.46 -13.64
CA HIS A 108 -12.15 7.19 -14.13
C HIS A 108 -13.01 7.36 -15.38
N VAL A 109 -13.56 8.57 -15.61
CA VAL A 109 -14.38 8.87 -16.81
C VAL A 109 -13.48 9.02 -18.03
N THR A 110 -12.42 9.82 -17.93
CA THR A 110 -11.48 10.06 -19.03
C THR A 110 -10.36 9.04 -19.11
N LYS A 111 -10.28 8.12 -18.12
CA LYS A 111 -9.20 7.12 -17.95
C LYS A 111 -7.81 7.75 -18.04
N SER A 112 -7.61 8.79 -17.28
CA SER A 112 -6.35 9.55 -17.23
C SER A 112 -5.88 9.76 -15.79
N VAL A 113 -4.57 9.88 -15.62
CA VAL A 113 -3.93 10.13 -14.33
C VAL A 113 -3.05 11.36 -14.45
N THR A 114 -3.34 12.39 -13.65
CA THR A 114 -2.48 13.56 -13.55
C THR A 114 -1.58 13.45 -12.33
N LYS A 115 -0.35 13.93 -12.45
CA LYS A 115 0.66 13.92 -11.40
C LYS A 115 1.19 15.30 -11.18
N GLU A 116 1.02 15.79 -9.96
CA GLU A 116 1.72 16.97 -9.43
C GLU A 116 2.98 16.50 -8.70
N TYR A 117 4.16 17.04 -9.06
CA TYR A 117 5.43 16.75 -8.40
C TYR A 117 6.05 18.03 -7.89
N LYS A 118 6.28 18.11 -6.59
CA LYS A 118 6.94 19.25 -5.96
C LYS A 118 8.11 18.81 -5.08
N ARG A 119 9.24 19.53 -5.20
CA ARG A 119 10.45 19.24 -4.41
C ARG A 119 10.97 20.50 -3.75
N TRP A 120 11.36 20.35 -2.50
CA TRP A 120 11.99 21.40 -1.70
C TRP A 120 13.40 20.97 -1.29
N LYS A 121 14.28 21.93 -1.13
CA LYS A 121 15.59 21.82 -0.50
C LYS A 121 15.83 23.07 0.34
N ASN A 122 16.16 22.90 1.64
CA ASN A 122 16.31 24.02 2.59
C ASN A 122 15.11 24.98 2.60
N GLY A 123 13.89 24.44 2.58
CA GLY A 123 12.63 25.21 2.56
C GLY A 123 12.31 25.91 1.21
N LYS A 124 13.21 25.88 0.22
CA LYS A 124 12.99 26.50 -1.10
C LYS A 124 12.51 25.45 -2.10
N VAL A 125 11.52 25.82 -2.93
CA VAL A 125 11.05 24.98 -4.03
C VAL A 125 12.17 24.86 -5.08
N THR A 126 12.52 23.63 -5.44
CA THR A 126 13.56 23.32 -6.44
C THR A 126 13.02 22.60 -7.68
N ALA A 127 11.80 22.09 -7.61
CA ALA A 127 11.03 21.60 -8.74
C ALA A 127 9.54 21.74 -8.46
N ASP A 128 8.77 22.07 -9.49
CA ASP A 128 7.30 22.12 -9.49
C ASP A 128 6.84 21.73 -10.91
N ARG A 129 6.16 20.59 -11.05
CA ARG A 129 5.82 20.03 -12.36
C ARG A 129 4.46 19.34 -12.30
N ASN A 130 3.68 19.52 -13.35
CA ASN A 130 2.44 18.82 -13.60
C ASN A 130 2.59 18.01 -14.88
N THR A 131 2.24 16.72 -14.84
CA THR A 131 2.31 15.80 -15.97
C THR A 131 1.09 14.92 -15.98
N THR A 132 0.73 14.40 -17.14
CA THR A 132 -0.21 13.28 -17.28
C THR A 132 0.59 12.03 -17.50
N LEU A 133 0.23 10.93 -16.85
CA LEU A 133 0.88 9.64 -17.06
C LEU A 133 0.44 9.07 -18.42
N ASP A 134 1.29 8.25 -19.01
CA ASP A 134 1.05 7.54 -20.28
C ASP A 134 0.22 6.26 -20.12
N PHE A 135 -0.20 5.95 -18.89
CA PHE A 135 -1.05 4.84 -18.54
C PHE A 135 -2.17 5.25 -17.57
N TYR A 136 -3.22 4.43 -17.51
CA TYR A 136 -4.31 4.51 -16.54
C TYR A 136 -4.34 3.24 -15.70
N ALA A 137 -4.62 3.40 -14.40
CA ALA A 137 -4.96 2.33 -13.47
C ALA A 137 -6.08 2.82 -12.54
N ALA A 138 -6.98 1.92 -12.16
CA ALA A 138 -8.04 2.19 -11.18
C ALA A 138 -7.53 2.11 -9.73
N ASP A 139 -6.42 1.38 -9.53
CA ASP A 139 -5.75 1.28 -8.24
C ASP A 139 -4.50 2.16 -8.23
N ASP A 140 -4.12 2.66 -7.06
CA ASP A 140 -2.74 2.96 -6.71
C ASP A 140 -2.10 1.77 -5.99
N LEU A 141 -0.81 1.87 -5.65
CA LEU A 141 -0.08 0.78 -5.00
C LEU A 141 -0.65 0.38 -3.64
N LEU A 142 -1.18 1.32 -2.83
CA LEU A 142 -1.80 0.99 -1.56
C LEU A 142 -3.17 0.34 -1.75
N THR A 143 -3.99 0.91 -2.63
CA THR A 143 -5.31 0.36 -2.96
C THR A 143 -5.18 -1.04 -3.54
N LEU A 144 -4.24 -1.25 -4.47
CA LEU A 144 -3.96 -2.58 -5.02
C LEU A 144 -3.59 -3.57 -3.90
N TYR A 145 -2.68 -3.18 -3.00
CA TYR A 145 -2.23 -4.02 -1.91
C TYR A 145 -3.39 -4.45 -1.00
N PHE A 146 -4.21 -3.51 -0.51
CA PHE A 146 -5.34 -3.82 0.35
C PHE A 146 -6.51 -4.53 -0.36
N ASN A 147 -6.56 -4.45 -1.69
CA ASN A 147 -7.52 -5.20 -2.51
C ASN A 147 -7.04 -6.61 -2.87
N LEU A 148 -5.78 -6.98 -2.65
CA LEU A 148 -5.23 -8.28 -3.11
C LEU A 148 -6.08 -9.46 -2.63
N ASN A 149 -6.53 -9.41 -1.37
CA ASN A 149 -7.35 -10.50 -0.80
C ASN A 149 -8.68 -10.71 -1.54
N ASN A 150 -9.24 -9.64 -2.12
CA ASN A 150 -10.48 -9.67 -2.90
C ASN A 150 -10.22 -9.96 -4.39
N LYS A 151 -9.07 -9.52 -4.93
CA LYS A 151 -8.72 -9.70 -6.35
C LYS A 151 -8.24 -11.12 -6.67
N ILE A 152 -7.69 -11.82 -5.68
CA ILE A 152 -7.18 -13.19 -5.84
C ILE A 152 -8.18 -14.14 -5.21
N ALA A 153 -8.93 -14.84 -6.06
CA ALA A 153 -9.99 -15.75 -5.62
C ALA A 153 -9.43 -17.02 -4.96
N ASP A 154 -8.41 -17.65 -5.57
CA ASP A 154 -7.77 -18.86 -5.06
C ASP A 154 -6.30 -18.60 -4.75
N LYS A 155 -5.99 -18.48 -3.47
CA LYS A 155 -4.65 -18.19 -2.93
C LYS A 155 -3.76 -19.43 -2.80
N THR A 156 -4.30 -20.61 -3.13
CA THR A 156 -3.58 -21.90 -3.13
C THR A 156 -3.13 -22.31 -4.51
N LYS A 157 -3.74 -21.74 -5.55
CA LYS A 157 -3.39 -22.01 -6.94
C LYS A 157 -2.18 -21.19 -7.35
N SER A 158 -1.11 -21.89 -7.75
CA SER A 158 0.07 -21.22 -8.30
C SER A 158 -0.27 -20.49 -9.60
N GLU A 159 -0.12 -19.17 -9.57
CA GLU A 159 -0.44 -18.32 -10.70
C GLU A 159 0.32 -16.99 -10.64
N SER A 160 0.62 -16.43 -11.80
CA SER A 160 1.17 -15.09 -11.92
C SER A 160 0.07 -14.12 -12.31
N TYR A 161 0.02 -12.98 -11.62
CA TYR A 161 -0.92 -11.90 -11.86
C TYR A 161 -0.15 -10.65 -12.26
N THR A 162 -0.63 -9.96 -13.29
CA THR A 162 -0.15 -8.63 -13.66
C THR A 162 -1.28 -7.64 -13.43
N PHE A 163 -1.04 -6.70 -12.52
CA PHE A 163 -1.95 -5.60 -12.21
C PHE A 163 -1.40 -4.29 -12.76
N LYS A 164 -2.27 -3.27 -12.81
CA LYS A 164 -1.82 -1.89 -13.03
C LYS A 164 -2.12 -1.05 -11.79
N ALA A 165 -1.13 -0.24 -11.37
CA ALA A 165 -1.27 0.64 -10.22
C ALA A 165 -0.54 1.96 -10.44
N VAL A 166 -1.18 3.05 -10.04
CA VAL A 166 -0.55 4.37 -9.96
C VAL A 166 0.52 4.34 -8.87
N GLY A 167 1.69 4.89 -9.17
CA GLY A 167 2.88 4.79 -8.32
C GLY A 167 3.95 3.81 -8.82
N ALA A 168 3.58 2.87 -9.71
CA ALA A 168 4.50 1.95 -10.40
C ALA A 168 5.01 2.52 -11.74
N GLU A 169 5.33 3.82 -11.79
CA GLU A 169 5.63 4.55 -13.04
C GLU A 169 6.79 3.97 -13.85
N LYS A 170 7.82 3.43 -13.20
CA LYS A 170 9.01 2.88 -13.87
C LYS A 170 8.73 1.63 -14.69
N GLN A 171 7.58 1.00 -14.45
CA GLN A 171 7.12 -0.23 -15.10
C GLN A 171 5.89 0.02 -15.97
N GLY A 172 5.64 1.27 -16.40
CA GLY A 172 4.42 1.61 -17.14
C GLY A 172 3.14 1.33 -16.33
N GLY A 173 3.24 1.40 -15.01
CA GLY A 173 2.14 1.10 -14.08
C GLY A 173 1.97 -0.37 -13.72
N GLU A 174 2.78 -1.29 -14.25
CA GLU A 174 2.64 -2.72 -13.98
C GLU A 174 3.16 -3.08 -12.57
N ALA A 175 2.45 -3.99 -11.92
CA ALA A 175 2.82 -4.62 -10.67
C ALA A 175 2.58 -6.13 -10.80
N GLU A 176 3.63 -6.91 -10.67
CA GLU A 176 3.57 -8.35 -10.80
C GLU A 176 3.46 -9.01 -9.44
N LEU A 177 2.58 -10.00 -9.32
CA LEU A 177 2.43 -10.84 -8.14
C LEU A 177 2.42 -12.31 -8.57
N TYR A 178 3.18 -13.14 -7.87
CA TYR A 178 3.25 -14.58 -8.07
C TYR A 178 2.84 -15.33 -6.81
N ILE A 179 1.93 -16.28 -6.95
CA ILE A 179 1.59 -17.25 -5.90
C ILE A 179 2.44 -18.49 -6.11
N PRO A 180 3.25 -18.94 -5.11
CA PRO A 180 4.19 -20.03 -5.28
C PRO A 180 3.49 -21.39 -5.48
N LYS A 181 4.19 -22.29 -6.16
CA LYS A 181 3.80 -23.70 -6.23
C LYS A 181 4.02 -24.40 -4.89
N SER A 182 3.38 -25.56 -4.74
CA SER A 182 3.48 -26.35 -3.51
C SER A 182 4.93 -26.79 -3.19
N ASP A 183 5.74 -27.05 -4.20
CA ASP A 183 7.15 -27.40 -4.07
C ASP A 183 8.07 -26.20 -3.74
N GLU A 184 7.60 -24.97 -3.99
CA GLU A 184 8.31 -23.74 -3.65
C GLU A 184 7.95 -23.21 -2.25
N LEU A 185 6.84 -23.68 -1.65
CA LEU A 185 6.32 -23.15 -0.38
C LEU A 185 7.30 -23.24 0.78
N GLU A 186 8.15 -24.26 0.83
CA GLU A 186 9.15 -24.41 1.91
C GLU A 186 10.16 -23.27 1.89
N GLU A 187 10.62 -22.83 0.70
CA GLU A 187 11.50 -21.66 0.59
C GLU A 187 10.82 -20.41 1.14
N TYR A 188 9.53 -20.21 0.83
CA TYR A 188 8.77 -19.06 1.35
C TYR A 188 8.62 -19.12 2.87
N LYS A 189 8.32 -20.29 3.43
CA LYS A 189 8.19 -20.48 4.88
C LYS A 189 9.53 -20.25 5.60
N GLU A 190 10.65 -20.68 5.03
CA GLU A 190 11.97 -20.39 5.57
C GLU A 190 12.25 -18.88 5.62
N MET A 191 11.87 -18.13 4.58
CA MET A 191 12.14 -16.71 4.46
C MET A 191 11.18 -15.85 5.31
N VAL A 192 9.88 -16.08 5.19
CA VAL A 192 8.87 -15.25 5.87
C VAL A 192 8.19 -15.95 7.04
N GLY A 193 8.62 -17.17 7.39
CA GLY A 193 8.09 -17.99 8.50
C GLY A 193 6.74 -18.60 8.17
N GLU A 194 6.35 -19.58 8.99
CA GLU A 194 5.02 -20.18 8.93
C GLU A 194 3.98 -19.28 9.61
N GLY A 195 2.72 -19.35 9.17
CA GLY A 195 1.58 -18.67 9.78
C GLY A 195 0.34 -19.53 9.64
N ALA A 196 -0.47 -19.61 10.69
CA ALA A 196 -1.79 -20.26 10.62
C ALA A 196 -2.68 -19.42 9.69
N ASP A 197 -3.33 -20.09 8.74
CA ASP A 197 -4.27 -19.46 7.81
C ASP A 197 -3.69 -18.32 6.95
N SER A 198 -2.36 -18.29 6.79
CA SER A 198 -1.67 -17.31 5.94
C SER A 198 -1.45 -17.88 4.54
N TRP A 199 -1.40 -16.99 3.55
CA TRP A 199 -0.98 -17.33 2.21
C TRP A 199 0.29 -16.58 1.82
N TYR A 200 0.97 -17.06 0.79
CA TYR A 200 2.29 -16.60 0.38
C TYR A 200 2.26 -16.03 -1.02
N ALA A 201 3.01 -14.96 -1.23
CA ALA A 201 3.16 -14.37 -2.54
C ALA A 201 4.55 -13.75 -2.71
N ARG A 202 4.94 -13.52 -3.96
CA ARG A 202 6.10 -12.74 -4.34
C ARG A 202 5.66 -11.60 -5.23
N ALA A 203 5.97 -10.38 -4.83
CA ALA A 203 5.78 -9.20 -5.67
C ALA A 203 7.14 -8.77 -6.27
N ILE A 204 7.13 -8.34 -7.53
CA ILE A 204 8.30 -7.74 -8.18
C ILE A 204 8.16 -6.23 -8.10
N ILE A 205 9.14 -5.59 -7.45
CA ILE A 205 9.18 -4.15 -7.25
C ILE A 205 10.39 -3.59 -7.98
N HIS A 206 10.16 -2.92 -9.09
CA HIS A 206 11.19 -2.20 -9.82
C HIS A 206 11.41 -0.82 -9.19
N GLN A 207 12.30 -0.73 -8.21
CA GLN A 207 12.65 0.55 -7.56
C GLN A 207 14.16 0.79 -7.59
N ASP A 208 14.56 2.04 -7.89
CA ASP A 208 15.99 2.46 -7.84
C ASP A 208 16.53 2.58 -6.41
N ILE A 209 15.74 2.27 -5.38
CA ILE A 209 16.17 2.41 -3.98
C ILE A 209 17.21 1.34 -3.62
N PHE A 210 17.16 0.22 -4.30
CA PHE A 210 18.05 -0.91 -4.10
C PHE A 210 18.80 -1.15 -5.39
N SER A 211 20.11 -1.31 -5.31
CA SER A 211 20.99 -1.55 -6.46
C SER A 211 20.77 -2.92 -7.14
N SER A 212 19.60 -3.53 -6.94
CA SER A 212 19.17 -4.73 -7.63
C SER A 212 18.23 -4.37 -8.76
N ASP A 213 18.47 -4.89 -9.95
CA ASP A 213 17.60 -4.67 -11.12
C ASP A 213 16.19 -5.26 -10.93
N LYS A 214 16.01 -6.17 -9.98
CA LYS A 214 14.73 -6.78 -9.61
C LYS A 214 14.67 -6.99 -8.10
N GLY A 215 13.94 -6.15 -7.38
CA GLY A 215 13.63 -6.39 -5.98
C GLY A 215 12.51 -7.41 -5.85
N GLU A 216 12.81 -8.62 -5.37
CA GLU A 216 11.80 -9.63 -5.05
C GLU A 216 11.32 -9.44 -3.61
N LEU A 217 10.06 -9.08 -3.45
CA LEU A 217 9.42 -8.93 -2.17
C LEU A 217 8.58 -10.17 -1.87
N MET A 218 9.08 -11.02 -0.98
CA MET A 218 8.33 -12.18 -0.49
C MET A 218 7.39 -11.74 0.64
N LEU A 219 6.15 -12.21 0.60
CA LEU A 219 5.08 -11.82 1.49
C LEU A 219 4.44 -13.05 2.14
N ARG A 220 4.18 -12.95 3.43
CA ARG A 220 3.21 -13.77 4.15
C ARG A 220 2.04 -12.89 4.55
N ILE A 221 0.86 -13.22 4.05
CA ILE A 221 -0.35 -12.41 4.19
C ILE A 221 -1.35 -13.21 5.00
N GLY A 222 -1.88 -12.61 6.07
CA GLY A 222 -2.87 -13.23 6.94
C GLY A 222 -4.26 -13.30 6.32
N ASN A 223 -5.16 -13.98 7.00
CA ASN A 223 -6.57 -14.10 6.58
C ASN A 223 -7.29 -12.74 6.49
N ASP A 224 -6.85 -11.78 7.30
CA ASP A 224 -7.34 -10.39 7.27
C ASP A 224 -6.87 -9.61 6.03
N GLY A 225 -6.08 -10.22 5.14
CA GLY A 225 -5.50 -9.60 3.96
C GLY A 225 -4.30 -8.69 4.24
N ILE A 226 -3.83 -8.64 5.49
CA ILE A 226 -2.69 -7.80 5.89
C ILE A 226 -1.42 -8.64 5.94
N THR A 227 -0.32 -8.07 5.43
CA THR A 227 0.99 -8.73 5.50
C THR A 227 1.44 -8.88 6.95
N GLU A 228 1.72 -10.10 7.37
CA GLU A 228 2.30 -10.41 8.66
C GLU A 228 3.82 -10.29 8.65
N LYS A 229 4.44 -10.69 7.53
CA LYS A 229 5.87 -10.58 7.32
C LYS A 229 6.19 -10.38 5.84
N ALA A 230 7.14 -9.51 5.57
CA ALA A 230 7.70 -9.27 4.25
C ALA A 230 9.21 -9.35 4.28
N VAL A 231 9.81 -9.90 3.24
CA VAL A 231 11.27 -9.97 3.06
C VAL A 231 11.61 -9.52 1.64
N LEU A 232 12.35 -8.42 1.54
CA LEU A 232 12.95 -7.97 0.29
C LEU A 232 14.35 -8.57 0.18
N LYS A 233 14.52 -9.48 -0.77
CA LYS A 233 15.76 -10.23 -1.01
C LYS A 233 16.82 -9.43 -1.77
N ASP A 234 18.05 -9.87 -1.67
CA ASP A 234 19.17 -9.53 -2.56
C ASP A 234 19.57 -8.05 -2.58
N LEU A 235 19.57 -7.41 -1.42
CA LEU A 235 20.22 -6.11 -1.30
C LEU A 235 21.74 -6.31 -1.26
N ILE A 236 22.38 -5.92 -2.34
CA ILE A 236 23.83 -6.09 -2.55
C ILE A 236 24.60 -5.64 -1.30
N PHE A 237 25.40 -6.53 -0.72
CA PHE A 237 26.36 -6.39 0.39
C PHE A 237 25.83 -6.40 1.83
N PHE A 238 24.53 -6.18 2.13
CA PHE A 238 24.08 -5.97 3.51
C PHE A 238 22.98 -6.93 3.99
N GLY A 239 22.49 -7.83 3.13
CA GLY A 239 21.42 -8.79 3.45
C GLY A 239 20.02 -8.25 3.12
N ASP A 240 19.01 -8.91 3.67
CA ASP A 240 17.61 -8.65 3.36
C ASP A 240 17.03 -7.52 4.21
N ILE A 241 16.06 -6.79 3.66
CA ILE A 241 15.14 -5.98 4.49
C ILE A 241 13.95 -6.84 4.87
N ARG A 242 13.63 -6.83 6.15
CA ARG A 242 12.53 -7.60 6.73
C ARG A 242 11.56 -6.67 7.43
N ALA A 243 10.28 -6.77 7.11
CA ALA A 243 9.19 -6.13 7.84
C ALA A 243 8.37 -7.20 8.56
N LYS A 244 8.07 -6.97 9.83
CA LYS A 244 7.26 -7.86 10.66
C LYS A 244 6.17 -7.05 11.36
N ARG A 245 4.92 -7.51 11.24
CA ARG A 245 3.77 -6.98 11.98
C ARG A 245 3.94 -7.24 13.47
N MET A 246 3.68 -6.21 14.28
CA MET A 246 3.78 -6.24 15.74
C MET A 246 2.46 -6.64 16.39
#